data_2acaabca0dfc4f57b5dd2ade428c0be7
#
_entry.id   2acaabca0dfc4f57b5dd2ade428c0be7
#
_cell.length_a   1.000
_cell.length_b   1.000
_cell.length_c   1.000
_cell.angle_alpha   90.00
_cell.angle_beta   90.00
_cell.angle_gamma   90.00
#
_symmetry.space_group_name_H-M   'P 1'
#
loop_
_entity.id
_entity.type
_entity.pdbx_description
1 polymer ?
#
loop_
_entity_poly.entity_id
_entity_poly.type
_entity_poly.pdbx_seq_one_letter_code
_entity_poly.pdbx_strand_id
1 'polypeptide(L)'
;LSITEPFRTPFVTFSFDLETSIQSNRILCAAAVIDRGGERTEHTFQGEEGDIMEGLTKLLRSEDPDIITGYNIDNFDLPRMEERADVLAGRSRMEAAALYGWGRVPMLQGENRRLFPSRQQNRVWRIPGRIPLDAWWQARQTLRPQRETLRYVSKLLWPEDEDKHKLDIDASQMDREWAERPEEVLEYCVRDTVLPLDI
;
A
#
# COMPACT_ATOMS: atom_id res chain seq x y z
N LEU A 1 -12.93 17.04 -35.82
CA LEU A 1 -13.04 15.88 -34.92
C LEU A 1 -13.86 16.34 -33.73
N SER A 2 -15.12 15.95 -33.62
CA SER A 2 -15.94 16.16 -32.43
C SER A 2 -15.75 14.93 -31.51
N ILE A 3 -15.26 15.14 -30.30
CA ILE A 3 -15.30 14.13 -29.23
C ILE A 3 -16.74 14.13 -28.73
N THR A 4 -17.50 13.11 -29.08
CA THR A 4 -18.95 13.05 -28.80
C THR A 4 -19.24 12.47 -27.39
N GLU A 5 -18.32 11.72 -26.81
CA GLU A 5 -18.50 11.17 -25.47
C GLU A 5 -17.17 11.21 -24.68
N PRO A 6 -17.20 11.53 -23.36
CA PRO A 6 -16.02 11.45 -22.52
C PRO A 6 -15.64 9.99 -22.32
N PHE A 7 -14.44 9.63 -22.75
CA PHE A 7 -13.85 8.34 -22.47
C PHE A 7 -13.25 8.34 -21.06
N ARG A 8 -13.65 7.38 -20.23
CA ARG A 8 -13.00 7.10 -18.94
C ARG A 8 -12.15 5.85 -19.09
N THR A 9 -10.86 5.97 -18.83
CA THR A 9 -9.97 4.82 -18.80
C THR A 9 -10.37 3.92 -17.62
N PRO A 10 -10.63 2.63 -17.85
CA PRO A 10 -10.97 1.69 -16.78
C PRO A 10 -9.71 1.29 -16.02
N PHE A 11 -9.17 2.19 -15.20
CA PHE A 11 -8.02 1.90 -14.35
C PHE A 11 -8.37 0.86 -13.29
N VAL A 12 -7.42 -0.04 -13.06
CA VAL A 12 -7.42 -0.94 -11.91
C VAL A 12 -6.49 -0.35 -10.87
N THR A 13 -6.99 -0.12 -9.68
CA THR A 13 -6.23 0.44 -8.57
C THR A 13 -6.00 -0.61 -7.51
N PHE A 14 -4.76 -0.71 -7.04
CA PHE A 14 -4.32 -1.54 -5.92
C PHE A 14 -3.95 -0.60 -4.78
N SER A 15 -4.77 -0.57 -3.75
CA SER A 15 -4.46 0.11 -2.49
C SER A 15 -3.96 -0.90 -1.49
N PHE A 16 -2.93 -0.56 -0.72
CA PHE A 16 -2.38 -1.47 0.29
C PHE A 16 -1.87 -0.71 1.52
N ASP A 17 -1.79 -1.44 2.63
CA ASP A 17 -1.29 -0.96 3.91
C ASP A 17 -0.59 -2.09 4.67
N LEU A 18 0.36 -1.76 5.54
CA LEU A 18 1.16 -2.68 6.34
C LEU A 18 1.11 -2.32 7.81
N GLU A 19 0.89 -3.30 8.67
CA GLU A 19 1.13 -3.15 10.09
C GLU A 19 2.44 -3.82 10.50
N THR A 20 3.26 -3.09 11.24
CA THR A 20 4.61 -3.53 11.56
C THR A 20 4.91 -3.49 13.05
N SER A 21 5.74 -4.44 13.50
CA SER A 21 6.30 -4.45 14.84
C SER A 21 7.11 -3.18 15.11
N ILE A 22 6.82 -2.52 16.21
CA ILE A 22 7.58 -1.35 16.68
C ILE A 22 9.00 -1.76 17.11
N GLN A 23 9.14 -2.98 17.65
CA GLN A 23 10.42 -3.46 18.19
C GLN A 23 11.38 -3.95 17.10
N SER A 24 10.86 -4.62 16.07
CA SER A 24 11.68 -5.33 15.09
C SER A 24 11.52 -4.86 13.65
N ASN A 25 10.58 -3.94 13.39
CA ASN A 25 10.19 -3.52 12.04
C ASN A 25 9.61 -4.64 11.15
N ARG A 26 9.40 -5.84 11.71
CA ARG A 26 8.83 -6.98 10.98
C ARG A 26 7.40 -6.65 10.57
N ILE A 27 7.00 -7.05 9.38
CA ILE A 27 5.61 -6.97 8.93
C ILE A 27 4.79 -8.02 9.67
N LEU A 28 3.76 -7.58 10.38
CA LEU A 28 2.85 -8.43 11.18
C LEU A 28 1.66 -8.88 10.35
N CYS A 29 1.08 -7.95 9.60
CA CYS A 29 0.02 -8.22 8.65
C CYS A 29 0.01 -7.15 7.55
N ALA A 30 -0.77 -7.42 6.51
CA ALA A 30 -1.02 -6.49 5.43
C ALA A 30 -2.46 -6.62 4.95
N ALA A 31 -2.97 -5.55 4.37
CA ALA A 31 -4.21 -5.55 3.61
C ALA A 31 -4.00 -4.99 2.22
N ALA A 32 -4.85 -5.41 1.28
CA ALA A 32 -4.93 -4.82 -0.04
C ALA A 32 -6.37 -4.76 -0.51
N VAL A 33 -6.71 -3.71 -1.23
CA VAL A 33 -8.00 -3.53 -1.89
C VAL A 33 -7.78 -3.31 -3.38
N ILE A 34 -8.48 -4.09 -4.18
CA ILE A 34 -8.53 -3.91 -5.63
C ILE A 34 -9.79 -3.12 -5.97
N ASP A 35 -9.63 -1.97 -6.59
CA ASP A 35 -10.75 -1.17 -7.10
C ASP A 35 -10.78 -1.23 -8.63
N ARG A 36 -11.92 -1.65 -9.18
CA ARG A 36 -12.22 -1.72 -10.61
C ARG A 36 -13.42 -0.85 -10.93
N GLY A 37 -13.20 0.47 -10.97
CA GLY A 37 -14.27 1.42 -11.27
C GLY A 37 -15.34 1.51 -10.19
N GLY A 38 -14.99 1.30 -8.94
CA GLY A 38 -15.86 1.34 -7.77
C GLY A 38 -16.28 -0.04 -7.24
N GLU A 39 -16.01 -1.12 -7.97
CA GLU A 39 -16.13 -2.48 -7.45
C GLU A 39 -14.86 -2.82 -6.69
N ARG A 40 -14.97 -3.06 -5.38
CA ARG A 40 -13.85 -3.28 -4.46
C ARG A 40 -13.83 -4.71 -3.94
N THR A 41 -12.65 -5.32 -3.94
CA THR A 41 -12.38 -6.59 -3.30
C THR A 41 -11.26 -6.43 -2.28
N GLU A 42 -11.49 -6.91 -1.06
CA GLU A 42 -10.58 -6.79 0.07
C GLU A 42 -9.82 -8.09 0.27
N HIS A 43 -8.53 -7.98 0.59
CA HIS A 43 -7.63 -9.09 0.84
C HIS A 43 -6.79 -8.79 2.08
N THR A 44 -6.63 -9.79 2.94
CA THR A 44 -5.77 -9.69 4.12
C THR A 44 -4.69 -10.76 4.09
N PHE A 45 -3.53 -10.43 4.65
CA PHE A 45 -2.36 -11.30 4.70
C PHE A 45 -1.80 -11.32 6.11
N GLN A 46 -1.60 -12.49 6.66
CA GLN A 46 -1.03 -12.71 7.99
C GLN A 46 -0.20 -13.99 8.02
N GLY A 47 0.61 -14.18 9.03
CA GLY A 47 1.47 -15.34 9.20
C GLY A 47 2.96 -15.01 9.15
N GLU A 48 3.74 -15.80 8.44
CA GLU A 48 5.15 -15.52 8.27
C GLU A 48 5.36 -14.33 7.32
N GLU A 49 6.28 -13.45 7.68
CA GLU A 49 6.54 -12.20 6.95
C GLU A 49 6.82 -12.41 5.45
N GLY A 50 7.57 -13.46 5.12
CA GLY A 50 7.85 -13.81 3.73
C GLY A 50 6.58 -14.18 2.96
N ASP A 51 5.65 -14.90 3.60
CA ASP A 51 4.39 -15.30 3.01
C ASP A 51 3.45 -14.11 2.81
N ILE A 52 3.45 -13.15 3.74
CA ILE A 52 2.70 -11.90 3.62
C ILE A 52 3.15 -11.12 2.37
N MET A 53 4.46 -10.90 2.24
CA MET A 53 5.04 -10.16 1.12
C MET A 53 4.84 -10.88 -0.22
N GLU A 54 4.99 -12.20 -0.22
CA GLU A 54 4.75 -13.02 -1.41
C GLU A 54 3.26 -13.03 -1.80
N GLY A 55 2.37 -13.09 -0.82
CA GLY A 55 0.92 -13.02 -1.02
C GLY A 55 0.49 -11.70 -1.66
N LEU A 56 0.96 -10.56 -1.12
CA LEU A 56 0.74 -9.24 -1.71
C LEU A 56 1.25 -9.17 -3.16
N THR A 57 2.46 -9.68 -3.39
CA THR A 57 3.09 -9.67 -4.72
C THR A 57 2.33 -10.56 -5.70
N LYS A 58 1.86 -11.74 -5.28
CA LYS A 58 1.03 -12.62 -6.11
C LYS A 58 -0.30 -11.98 -6.47
N LEU A 59 -0.97 -11.36 -5.50
CA LEU A 59 -2.21 -10.62 -5.75
C LEU A 59 -1.98 -9.49 -6.75
N LEU A 60 -1.00 -8.64 -6.52
CA LEU A 60 -0.67 -7.53 -7.42
C LEU A 60 -0.37 -8.00 -8.85
N ARG A 61 0.33 -9.13 -9.00
CA ARG A 61 0.63 -9.70 -10.32
C ARG A 61 -0.61 -10.26 -11.01
N SER A 62 -1.51 -10.93 -10.27
CA SER A 62 -2.73 -11.51 -10.84
C SER A 62 -3.74 -10.46 -11.26
N GLU A 63 -3.87 -9.40 -10.45
CA GLU A 63 -4.83 -8.32 -10.68
C GLU A 63 -4.34 -7.27 -11.69
N ASP A 64 -3.03 -7.24 -11.91
CA ASP A 64 -2.32 -6.36 -12.84
C ASP A 64 -2.76 -4.89 -12.79
N PRO A 65 -2.72 -4.21 -11.62
CA PRO A 65 -3.24 -2.86 -11.46
C PRO A 65 -2.42 -1.82 -12.25
N ASP A 66 -3.08 -0.74 -12.66
CA ASP A 66 -2.45 0.42 -13.30
C ASP A 66 -1.87 1.38 -12.26
N ILE A 67 -2.59 1.53 -11.13
CA ILE A 67 -2.26 2.43 -10.04
C ILE A 67 -1.99 1.61 -8.79
N ILE A 68 -0.93 1.98 -8.07
CA ILE A 68 -0.61 1.49 -6.74
C ILE A 68 -0.73 2.66 -5.78
N THR A 69 -1.57 2.54 -4.77
CA THR A 69 -1.86 3.60 -3.81
C THR A 69 -1.89 3.09 -2.37
N GLY A 70 -2.07 3.99 -1.46
CA GLY A 70 -2.22 3.86 -0.02
C GLY A 70 -1.97 5.22 0.61
N TYR A 71 -1.92 5.28 1.93
CA TYR A 71 -1.70 6.53 2.65
C TYR A 71 -0.31 6.60 3.27
N ASN A 72 0.53 7.52 2.80
CA ASN A 72 1.92 7.68 3.22
C ASN A 72 2.83 6.50 2.82
N ILE A 73 2.46 5.77 1.78
CA ILE A 73 3.20 4.60 1.28
C ILE A 73 4.63 4.96 0.84
N ASP A 74 4.84 6.18 0.35
CA ASP A 74 6.14 6.66 -0.11
C ASP A 74 7.18 6.74 1.03
N ASN A 75 6.72 7.01 2.25
CA ASN A 75 7.60 7.21 3.40
C ASN A 75 7.57 6.05 4.39
N PHE A 76 6.56 5.17 4.33
CA PHE A 76 6.41 4.07 5.27
C PHE A 76 6.38 2.71 4.58
N ASP A 77 5.34 2.35 3.85
CA ASP A 77 5.10 0.99 3.38
C ASP A 77 6.14 0.53 2.35
N LEU A 78 6.38 1.31 1.32
CA LEU A 78 7.35 0.96 0.28
C LEU A 78 8.79 0.87 0.82
N PRO A 79 9.29 1.83 1.63
CA PRO A 79 10.58 1.67 2.31
C PRO A 79 10.65 0.45 3.23
N ARG A 80 9.57 0.17 3.95
CA ARG A 80 9.50 -0.97 4.85
C ARG A 80 9.56 -2.28 4.10
N MET A 81 8.81 -2.41 3.01
CA MET A 81 8.86 -3.58 2.15
C MET A 81 10.27 -3.80 1.56
N GLU A 82 10.93 -2.73 1.09
CA GLU A 82 12.29 -2.83 0.55
C GLU A 82 13.27 -3.30 1.64
N GLU A 83 13.22 -2.68 2.83
CA GLU A 83 14.06 -3.06 3.98
C GLU A 83 13.86 -4.53 4.38
N ARG A 84 12.61 -4.95 4.50
CA ARG A 84 12.28 -6.30 4.94
C ARG A 84 12.60 -7.36 3.88
N ALA A 85 12.39 -7.06 2.61
CA ALA A 85 12.81 -7.93 1.52
C ALA A 85 14.34 -8.15 1.53
N ASP A 86 15.12 -7.08 1.77
CA ASP A 86 16.58 -7.18 1.90
C ASP A 86 17.00 -8.04 3.11
N VAL A 87 16.28 -7.94 4.23
CA VAL A 87 16.52 -8.77 5.43
C VAL A 87 16.21 -10.24 5.16
N LEU A 88 15.07 -10.54 4.55
CA LEU A 88 14.64 -11.92 4.26
C LEU A 88 15.50 -12.60 3.20
N ALA A 89 15.94 -11.85 2.20
CA ALA A 89 16.82 -12.34 1.13
C ALA A 89 18.31 -12.44 1.56
N GLY A 90 18.64 -11.96 2.74
CA GLY A 90 20.02 -11.83 3.16
C GLY A 90 20.74 -10.70 2.44
N ARG A 91 22.03 -10.88 2.10
CA ARG A 91 22.84 -9.81 1.49
C ARG A 91 22.61 -9.61 -0.03
N SER A 92 21.80 -10.42 -0.64
CA SER A 92 21.58 -10.39 -2.09
C SER A 92 20.18 -9.87 -2.42
N ARG A 93 20.08 -8.61 -2.83
CA ARG A 93 18.84 -8.03 -3.40
C ARG A 93 18.25 -8.83 -4.58
N MET A 94 19.04 -9.74 -5.15
CA MET A 94 18.64 -10.56 -6.29
C MET A 94 17.72 -11.72 -5.89
N GLU A 95 17.75 -12.08 -4.63
CA GLU A 95 16.95 -13.16 -4.05
C GLU A 95 15.72 -12.64 -3.30
N ALA A 96 15.49 -11.33 -3.29
CA ALA A 96 14.27 -10.73 -2.77
C ALA A 96 13.07 -11.05 -3.69
N ALA A 97 12.82 -12.36 -3.86
CA ALA A 97 11.73 -12.90 -4.68
C ALA A 97 10.37 -12.34 -4.28
N ALA A 98 10.23 -11.94 -3.02
CA ALA A 98 8.99 -11.41 -2.45
C ALA A 98 8.46 -10.16 -3.16
N LEU A 99 9.32 -9.31 -3.74
CA LEU A 99 8.89 -8.10 -4.48
C LEU A 99 9.08 -8.22 -6.00
N TYR A 100 9.48 -9.40 -6.48
CA TYR A 100 9.66 -9.59 -7.91
C TYR A 100 8.33 -9.63 -8.63
N GLY A 101 8.15 -8.70 -9.56
CA GLY A 101 6.93 -8.62 -10.38
C GLY A 101 5.97 -7.51 -9.96
N TRP A 102 6.38 -6.61 -9.07
CA TRP A 102 5.62 -5.39 -8.80
C TRP A 102 5.57 -4.48 -10.04
N GLY A 103 6.61 -4.45 -10.86
CA GLY A 103 6.59 -3.79 -12.16
C GLY A 103 6.08 -4.70 -13.28
N ARG A 104 5.51 -4.09 -14.33
CA ARG A 104 5.05 -4.77 -15.56
C ARG A 104 6.14 -4.91 -16.60
N VAL A 105 7.03 -3.93 -16.67
CA VAL A 105 8.00 -3.79 -17.76
C VAL A 105 9.39 -4.09 -17.22
N PRO A 106 10.09 -5.10 -17.79
CA PRO A 106 11.50 -5.28 -17.51
C PRO A 106 12.26 -4.03 -17.99
N MET A 107 13.18 -3.53 -17.19
CA MET A 107 13.99 -2.39 -17.59
C MET A 107 14.81 -2.76 -18.85
N LEU A 108 14.78 -1.86 -19.83
CA LEU A 108 15.62 -1.95 -21.03
C LEU A 108 17.10 -2.09 -20.60
N GLN A 109 17.74 -3.18 -20.97
CA GLN A 109 19.15 -3.56 -20.82
C GLN A 109 19.42 -4.78 -19.93
N GLY A 110 18.59 -5.83 -20.04
CA GLY A 110 18.94 -7.16 -19.51
C GLY A 110 18.85 -7.28 -17.98
N GLU A 111 18.44 -6.24 -17.29
CA GLU A 111 18.16 -6.29 -15.87
C GLU A 111 16.71 -6.71 -15.66
N ASN A 112 16.41 -7.98 -15.82
CA ASN A 112 15.14 -8.60 -15.38
C ASN A 112 14.87 -8.42 -13.86
N ARG A 113 15.66 -7.61 -13.19
CA ARG A 113 15.84 -7.60 -11.75
C ARG A 113 15.04 -6.53 -11.04
N ARG A 114 14.47 -5.57 -11.77
CA ARG A 114 13.81 -4.43 -11.15
C ARG A 114 12.34 -4.35 -11.52
N LEU A 115 11.67 -5.48 -11.48
CA LEU A 115 10.22 -5.50 -11.47
C LEU A 115 9.69 -5.23 -10.06
N PHE A 116 10.42 -4.51 -9.23
CA PHE A 116 9.98 -4.10 -7.91
C PHE A 116 10.19 -2.58 -7.67
N PRO A 117 9.55 -2.02 -6.64
CA PRO A 117 9.67 -0.60 -6.34
C PRO A 117 11.11 -0.16 -6.14
N SER A 118 11.46 1.00 -6.65
CA SER A 118 12.76 1.63 -6.40
C SER A 118 12.61 3.13 -6.18
N ARG A 119 13.32 3.68 -5.19
CA ARG A 119 13.29 5.11 -4.89
C ARG A 119 14.39 5.85 -5.65
N GLN A 120 14.01 6.84 -6.45
CA GLN A 120 14.95 7.68 -7.16
C GLN A 120 15.28 8.95 -6.38
N GLN A 121 16.56 9.21 -6.13
CA GLN A 121 17.04 10.42 -5.45
C GLN A 121 16.30 10.73 -4.14
N ASN A 122 15.87 9.68 -3.43
CA ASN A 122 15.10 9.77 -2.17
C ASN A 122 13.79 10.57 -2.25
N ARG A 123 13.16 10.71 -3.42
CA ARG A 123 11.96 11.54 -3.57
C ARG A 123 10.77 10.83 -4.20
N VAL A 124 10.98 10.03 -5.23
CA VAL A 124 9.91 9.44 -6.02
C VAL A 124 10.12 7.95 -6.17
N TRP A 125 9.09 7.19 -5.88
CA TRP A 125 9.08 5.75 -6.16
C TRP A 125 8.80 5.49 -7.64
N ARG A 126 9.47 4.49 -8.17
CA ARG A 126 9.24 3.95 -9.50
C ARG A 126 8.83 2.49 -9.40
N ILE A 127 7.73 2.18 -10.05
CA ILE A 127 7.27 0.82 -10.28
C ILE A 127 7.08 0.70 -11.79
N PRO A 128 8.00 0.08 -12.54
CA PRO A 128 7.99 0.12 -13.99
C PRO A 128 6.67 -0.37 -14.60
N GLY A 129 6.01 0.48 -15.39
CA GLY A 129 4.74 0.17 -16.03
C GLY A 129 3.50 0.37 -15.15
N ARG A 130 3.66 0.91 -13.93
CA ARG A 130 2.55 1.29 -13.03
C ARG A 130 2.74 2.70 -12.50
N ILE A 131 1.69 3.29 -11.98
CA ILE A 131 1.68 4.63 -11.39
C ILE A 131 1.60 4.48 -9.88
N PRO A 132 2.69 4.68 -9.12
CA PRO A 132 2.60 4.86 -7.69
C PRO A 132 1.99 6.23 -7.38
N LEU A 133 0.96 6.26 -6.54
CA LEU A 133 0.22 7.46 -6.19
C LEU A 133 -0.12 7.42 -4.71
N ASP A 134 0.60 8.22 -3.91
CA ASP A 134 0.38 8.29 -2.48
C ASP A 134 -0.74 9.30 -2.15
N ALA A 135 -1.83 8.80 -1.58
CA ALA A 135 -2.99 9.62 -1.19
C ALA A 135 -2.64 10.68 -0.13
N TRP A 136 -1.59 10.48 0.68
CA TRP A 136 -1.11 11.49 1.61
C TRP A 136 -0.69 12.79 0.92
N TRP A 137 0.02 12.68 -0.23
CA TRP A 137 0.39 13.86 -1.02
C TRP A 137 -0.83 14.58 -1.55
N GLN A 138 -1.84 13.83 -2.00
CA GLN A 138 -3.09 14.39 -2.51
C GLN A 138 -3.84 15.15 -1.41
N ALA A 139 -4.02 14.52 -0.25
CA ALA A 139 -4.65 15.15 0.91
C ALA A 139 -3.90 16.42 1.35
N ARG A 140 -2.58 16.36 1.44
CA ARG A 140 -1.74 17.48 1.84
C ARG A 140 -1.86 18.68 0.91
N GLN A 141 -1.83 18.45 -0.39
CA GLN A 141 -1.89 19.53 -1.39
C GLN A 141 -3.28 20.14 -1.50
N THR A 142 -4.32 19.32 -1.45
CA THR A 142 -5.70 19.74 -1.70
C THR A 142 -6.37 20.29 -0.44
N LEU A 143 -6.26 19.57 0.69
CA LEU A 143 -6.96 19.89 1.92
C LEU A 143 -6.15 20.77 2.88
N ARG A 144 -4.81 20.71 2.79
CA ARG A 144 -3.89 21.40 3.72
C ARG A 144 -4.29 21.21 5.18
N PRO A 145 -4.45 19.96 5.65
CA PRO A 145 -4.98 19.66 6.96
C PRO A 145 -4.00 20.11 8.06
N GLN A 146 -4.53 20.45 9.25
CA GLN A 146 -3.70 20.79 10.42
C GLN A 146 -2.87 19.59 10.92
N ARG A 147 -3.37 18.37 10.74
CA ARG A 147 -2.67 17.12 11.00
C ARG A 147 -2.79 16.23 9.77
N GLU A 148 -1.68 15.64 9.35
CA GLU A 148 -1.59 14.88 8.10
C GLU A 148 -1.81 13.37 8.31
N THR A 149 -2.33 12.94 9.46
CA THR A 149 -2.68 11.53 9.71
C THR A 149 -3.95 11.14 8.97
N LEU A 150 -4.03 9.91 8.47
CA LEU A 150 -5.22 9.40 7.79
C LEU A 150 -6.48 9.56 8.66
N ARG A 151 -6.39 9.24 9.96
CA ARG A 151 -7.47 9.45 10.94
C ARG A 151 -7.97 10.89 11.00
N TYR A 152 -7.08 11.88 10.88
CA TYR A 152 -7.50 13.29 10.90
C TYR A 152 -8.13 13.69 9.57
N VAL A 153 -7.54 13.25 8.47
CA VAL A 153 -8.03 13.56 7.11
C VAL A 153 -9.40 12.91 6.88
N SER A 154 -9.60 11.66 7.30
CA SER A 154 -10.90 11.00 7.17
C SER A 154 -12.00 11.70 7.97
N LYS A 155 -11.72 12.16 9.20
CA LYS A 155 -12.67 12.98 9.98
C LYS A 155 -12.98 14.33 9.33
N LEU A 156 -12.04 14.91 8.63
CA LEU A 156 -12.24 16.17 7.92
C LEU A 156 -13.13 15.98 6.69
N LEU A 157 -12.95 14.88 5.96
CA LEU A 157 -13.71 14.59 4.75
C LEU A 157 -15.11 14.03 5.03
N TRP A 158 -15.22 13.18 6.06
CA TRP A 158 -16.46 12.48 6.40
C TRP A 158 -16.80 12.65 7.88
N PRO A 159 -17.11 13.89 8.33
CA PRO A 159 -17.33 14.18 9.76
C PRO A 159 -18.54 13.43 10.37
N GLU A 160 -19.53 13.09 9.56
CA GLU A 160 -20.75 12.41 9.98
C GLU A 160 -20.67 10.88 9.89
N ASP A 161 -19.62 10.35 9.27
CA ASP A 161 -19.44 8.92 9.05
C ASP A 161 -18.57 8.32 10.17
N GLU A 162 -19.24 7.95 11.26
CA GLU A 162 -18.56 7.36 12.42
C GLU A 162 -17.88 6.01 12.10
N ASP A 163 -18.35 5.29 11.10
CA ASP A 163 -17.76 4.00 10.71
C ASP A 163 -16.38 4.19 10.10
N LYS A 164 -16.13 5.32 9.45
CA LYS A 164 -14.80 5.72 8.98
C LYS A 164 -13.85 6.18 10.10
N HIS A 165 -14.33 6.28 11.37
CA HIS A 165 -13.54 6.82 12.48
C HIS A 165 -13.23 5.82 13.61
N LYS A 166 -13.82 4.65 13.59
CA LYS A 166 -14.07 3.84 14.79
C LYS A 166 -13.13 2.70 15.12
N LEU A 167 -11.89 2.67 14.68
CA LEU A 167 -10.99 1.66 15.23
C LEU A 167 -9.99 2.29 16.20
N ASP A 168 -10.04 1.83 17.44
CA ASP A 168 -9.18 2.31 18.53
C ASP A 168 -7.96 1.39 18.69
N ILE A 169 -7.17 1.33 17.61
CA ILE A 169 -5.86 0.68 17.60
C ILE A 169 -4.80 1.73 17.93
N ASP A 170 -3.98 1.44 18.92
CA ASP A 170 -2.83 2.27 19.26
C ASP A 170 -1.60 1.82 18.45
N ALA A 171 -1.36 2.47 17.32
CA ALA A 171 -0.23 2.18 16.45
C ALA A 171 1.13 2.29 17.18
N SER A 172 1.22 3.06 18.28
CA SER A 172 2.46 3.14 19.08
C SER A 172 2.72 1.90 19.94
N GLN A 173 1.72 1.00 20.06
CA GLN A 173 1.80 -0.27 20.78
C GLN A 173 1.44 -1.46 19.89
N MET A 174 1.73 -1.39 18.61
CA MET A 174 1.31 -2.36 17.61
C MET A 174 1.66 -3.82 17.95
N ASP A 175 2.82 -4.07 18.55
CA ASP A 175 3.20 -5.43 19.00
C ASP A 175 2.21 -6.00 20.02
N ARG A 176 1.72 -5.17 20.93
CA ARG A 176 0.74 -5.56 21.94
C ARG A 176 -0.65 -5.72 21.30
N GLU A 177 -1.05 -4.76 20.48
CA GLU A 177 -2.33 -4.80 19.78
C GLU A 177 -2.44 -6.08 18.93
N TRP A 178 -1.38 -6.40 18.18
CA TRP A 178 -1.32 -7.64 17.40
C TRP A 178 -1.39 -8.91 18.24
N ALA A 179 -0.73 -8.93 19.41
CA ALA A 179 -0.75 -10.08 20.30
C ALA A 179 -2.11 -10.31 21.00
N GLU A 180 -2.81 -9.22 21.36
CA GLU A 180 -4.05 -9.27 22.12
C GLU A 180 -5.29 -9.27 21.21
N ARG A 181 -5.26 -8.57 20.06
CA ARG A 181 -6.43 -8.30 19.20
C ARG A 181 -6.08 -8.37 17.70
N PRO A 182 -5.54 -9.49 17.19
CA PRO A 182 -5.05 -9.57 15.81
C PRO A 182 -6.15 -9.33 14.76
N GLU A 183 -7.40 -9.76 15.03
CA GLU A 183 -8.52 -9.56 14.12
C GLU A 183 -8.92 -8.09 14.01
N GLU A 184 -8.88 -7.34 15.11
CA GLU A 184 -9.15 -5.90 15.10
C GLU A 184 -8.03 -5.12 14.40
N VAL A 185 -6.77 -5.57 14.53
CA VAL A 185 -5.65 -4.98 13.78
C VAL A 185 -5.79 -5.25 12.28
N LEU A 186 -6.23 -6.44 11.88
CA LEU A 186 -6.52 -6.74 10.48
C LEU A 186 -7.64 -5.85 9.92
N GLU A 187 -8.71 -5.68 10.68
CA GLU A 187 -9.81 -4.79 10.29
C GLU A 187 -9.34 -3.34 10.17
N TYR A 188 -8.48 -2.89 11.10
CA TYR A 188 -7.85 -1.58 11.05
C TYR A 188 -7.01 -1.41 9.78
N CYS A 189 -6.15 -2.38 9.46
CA CYS A 189 -5.32 -2.40 8.25
C CYS A 189 -6.18 -2.35 6.97
N VAL A 190 -7.28 -3.13 6.90
CA VAL A 190 -8.24 -3.07 5.77
C VAL A 190 -8.83 -1.66 5.64
N ARG A 191 -9.24 -1.05 6.74
CA ARG A 191 -9.80 0.30 6.72
C ARG A 191 -8.80 1.32 6.19
N ASP A 192 -7.56 1.27 6.68
CA ASP A 192 -6.50 2.17 6.24
C ASP A 192 -6.13 1.94 4.77
N THR A 193 -6.49 0.76 4.21
CA THR A 193 -6.38 0.45 2.78
C THR A 193 -7.55 0.97 1.95
N VAL A 194 -8.77 1.01 2.49
CA VAL A 194 -9.98 1.49 1.79
C VAL A 194 -10.03 3.01 1.69
N LEU A 195 -9.72 3.70 2.80
CA LEU A 195 -9.82 5.16 2.89
C LEU A 195 -9.04 5.94 1.83
N PRO A 196 -7.81 5.54 1.44
CA PRO A 196 -7.05 6.21 0.38
C PRO A 196 -7.72 6.20 -0.99
N LEU A 197 -8.59 5.24 -1.26
CA LEU A 197 -9.35 5.15 -2.51
C LEU A 197 -10.46 6.20 -2.61
N ASP A 198 -10.88 6.75 -1.46
CA ASP A 198 -11.94 7.75 -1.36
C ASP A 198 -11.37 9.19 -1.26
N ILE A 199 -10.07 9.36 -1.03
CA ILE A 199 -9.35 10.63 -0.97
C ILE A 199 -8.97 11.12 -2.36
#